data_4ace2ea201d15c23ec3f4a73979044f8
#
_entry.id   4ace2ea201d15c23ec3f4a73979044f8
#
_cell.length_a   1.000
_cell.length_b   1.000
_cell.length_c   1.000
_cell.angle_alpha   90.00
_cell.angle_beta   90.00
_cell.angle_gamma   90.00
#
_symmetry.space_group_name_H-M   'P 1'
#
loop_
_entity.id
_entity.type
_entity.pdbx_description
1 polymer ?
#
loop_
_entity_poly.entity_id
_entity_poly.type
_entity_poly.pdbx_seq_one_letter_code
_entity_poly.pdbx_strand_id
1 'polypeptide(L)'
;DIDNAINKYGGNKDNWIDLSTGINPNHYPYKLINIRELQNLPYKKDLDNLNKLAKKYFQTTACVTAVSGAQGGINILPFLFPNKSVSILSPTYNEYQNVFSNSLKKIINVKNLSELKKSQIAIICNPNNPDGKLYSNEDLLKISKNVEYLIIDESFMDQYPGKSLSHKLDDQTNILILRSFGKFFGLAGIRLGFLISNEEIDKKIQFLVGTWPISNVAINVASKALIDDVWIMNTISFLKEGSYFLDCLASEISWKIVGGTNLYRLYETPDADDAQNKLANFKIWSRRFTYSKKWIRLGIPQRKDFKKIFKIFKKLY
;
A
#
# COMPACT_ATOMS: atom_id res chain seq x y z
N ASP A 1 -15.42 5.63 -5.18
CA ASP A 1 -15.07 6.21 -3.89
C ASP A 1 -16.30 6.32 -2.98
N ILE A 2 -16.12 6.77 -1.75
CA ILE A 2 -17.21 6.90 -0.77
C ILE A 2 -18.23 7.97 -1.17
N ASP A 3 -17.81 9.00 -1.87
CA ASP A 3 -18.71 10.08 -2.33
C ASP A 3 -19.73 9.54 -3.33
N ASN A 4 -19.31 8.66 -4.25
CA ASN A 4 -20.22 7.97 -5.16
C ASN A 4 -21.20 7.05 -4.41
N ALA A 5 -20.75 6.42 -3.32
CA ALA A 5 -21.62 5.60 -2.46
C ALA A 5 -22.68 6.47 -1.77
N ILE A 6 -22.28 7.61 -1.22
CA ILE A 6 -23.20 8.57 -0.57
C ILE A 6 -24.23 9.08 -1.59
N ASN A 7 -23.79 9.46 -2.78
CA ASN A 7 -24.70 9.94 -3.84
C ASN A 7 -25.72 8.89 -4.25
N LYS A 8 -25.34 7.61 -4.32
CA LYS A 8 -26.23 6.52 -4.77
C LYS A 8 -27.15 6.00 -3.67
N TYR A 9 -26.63 5.86 -2.43
CA TYR A 9 -27.34 5.18 -1.34
C TYR A 9 -27.74 6.13 -0.21
N GLY A 10 -27.42 7.43 -0.32
CA GLY A 10 -27.73 8.45 0.68
C GLY A 10 -26.91 8.33 1.97
N GLY A 11 -27.22 9.20 2.94
CA GLY A 11 -26.53 9.31 4.23
C GLY A 11 -25.42 10.34 4.22
N ASN A 12 -24.88 10.63 5.41
CA ASN A 12 -23.73 11.51 5.61
C ASN A 12 -22.46 10.67 5.73
N LYS A 13 -21.31 11.23 5.43
CA LYS A 13 -20.00 10.56 5.48
C LYS A 13 -19.75 9.84 6.81
N ASP A 14 -20.14 10.46 7.92
CA ASP A 14 -19.93 9.91 9.27
C ASP A 14 -20.80 8.67 9.57
N ASN A 15 -21.83 8.42 8.76
CA ASN A 15 -22.68 7.25 8.91
C ASN A 15 -22.11 6.01 8.20
N TRP A 16 -21.09 6.18 7.36
CA TRP A 16 -20.51 5.11 6.58
C TRP A 16 -19.32 4.46 7.28
N ILE A 17 -19.24 3.15 7.16
CA ILE A 17 -18.03 2.37 7.46
C ILE A 17 -17.35 2.10 6.12
N ASP A 18 -16.26 2.82 5.85
CA ASP A 18 -15.50 2.65 4.61
C ASP A 18 -14.48 1.52 4.74
N LEU A 19 -14.82 0.36 4.20
CA LEU A 19 -13.94 -0.80 4.06
C LEU A 19 -13.36 -0.97 2.64
N SER A 20 -13.49 0.05 1.79
CA SER A 20 -12.99 -0.03 0.41
C SER A 20 -11.47 0.11 0.29
N THR A 21 -10.83 0.64 1.32
CA THR A 21 -9.39 0.88 1.35
C THR A 21 -8.65 -0.15 2.21
N GLY A 22 -7.36 -0.35 1.96
CA GLY A 22 -6.48 -1.13 2.83
C GLY A 22 -5.70 -0.22 3.78
N ILE A 23 -6.37 0.72 4.43
CA ILE A 23 -5.79 1.68 5.38
C ILE A 23 -6.14 1.23 6.79
N ASN A 24 -5.16 1.24 7.70
CA ASN A 24 -5.41 0.95 9.12
C ASN A 24 -6.45 1.93 9.69
N PRO A 25 -7.57 1.45 10.23
CA PRO A 25 -8.60 2.30 10.80
C PRO A 25 -8.19 2.92 12.15
N ASN A 26 -7.18 2.36 12.82
CA ASN A 26 -6.57 2.89 14.03
C ASN A 26 -5.29 3.62 13.65
N HIS A 27 -5.42 4.89 13.27
CA HIS A 27 -4.28 5.70 12.86
C HIS A 27 -3.28 5.92 14.01
N TYR A 28 -2.01 6.16 13.64
CA TYR A 28 -1.00 6.58 14.60
C TYR A 28 -1.45 7.88 15.30
N PRO A 29 -1.43 7.95 16.64
CA PRO A 29 -1.84 9.14 17.36
C PRO A 29 -0.85 10.27 17.12
N TYR A 30 -1.36 11.44 16.74
CA TYR A 30 -0.57 12.65 16.60
C TYR A 30 -1.18 13.79 17.41
N LYS A 31 -0.32 14.63 17.95
CA LYS A 31 -0.77 15.86 18.63
C LYS A 31 -1.19 16.88 17.58
N LEU A 32 -2.03 17.83 17.98
CA LEU A 32 -2.43 18.96 17.13
C LEU A 32 -1.23 19.58 16.42
N ILE A 33 -1.42 19.85 15.13
CA ILE A 33 -0.41 20.46 14.27
C ILE A 33 -0.07 21.86 14.81
N ASN A 34 1.21 22.14 15.03
CA ASN A 34 1.64 23.49 15.30
C ASN A 34 1.52 24.33 14.03
N ILE A 35 0.87 25.49 14.09
CA ILE A 35 0.69 26.37 12.92
C ILE A 35 2.01 26.68 12.21
N ARG A 36 3.13 26.76 12.93
CA ARG A 36 4.46 26.98 12.37
C ARG A 36 4.90 25.87 11.40
N GLU A 37 4.40 24.65 11.59
CA GLU A 37 4.66 23.52 10.67
C GLU A 37 4.00 23.71 9.30
N LEU A 38 2.95 24.53 9.24
CA LEU A 38 2.27 24.90 7.99
C LEU A 38 2.84 26.19 7.36
N GLN A 39 3.43 27.07 8.16
CA GLN A 39 3.93 28.35 7.70
C GLN A 39 5.34 28.27 7.08
N ASN A 40 6.17 27.34 7.53
CA ASN A 40 7.56 27.24 7.13
C ASN A 40 7.78 26.11 6.13
N LEU A 41 8.72 26.29 5.20
CA LEU A 41 9.21 25.20 4.38
C LEU A 41 10.02 24.21 5.24
N PRO A 42 10.03 22.92 4.88
CA PRO A 42 10.84 21.93 5.58
C PRO A 42 12.34 22.25 5.52
N TYR A 43 13.03 22.07 6.64
CA TYR A 43 14.48 22.14 6.65
C TYR A 43 15.08 20.85 6.10
N LYS A 44 16.15 20.99 5.32
CA LYS A 44 16.90 19.83 4.78
C LYS A 44 17.33 18.87 5.89
N LYS A 45 17.78 19.40 7.02
CA LYS A 45 18.18 18.61 8.20
C LYS A 45 17.07 17.69 8.71
N ASP A 46 15.82 18.16 8.72
CA ASP A 46 14.69 17.37 9.24
C ASP A 46 14.29 16.27 8.25
N LEU A 47 14.36 16.56 6.95
CA LEU A 47 14.16 15.56 5.90
C LEU A 47 15.28 14.49 5.91
N ASP A 48 16.54 14.90 6.04
CA ASP A 48 17.67 13.99 6.14
C ASP A 48 17.54 13.08 7.40
N ASN A 49 17.06 13.64 8.52
CA ASN A 49 16.79 12.86 9.72
C ASN A 49 15.65 11.85 9.51
N LEU A 50 14.54 12.26 8.88
CA LEU A 50 13.45 11.35 8.53
C LEU A 50 13.94 10.18 7.68
N ASN A 51 14.75 10.44 6.63
CA ASN A 51 15.32 9.40 5.78
C ASN A 51 16.22 8.44 6.57
N LYS A 52 17.01 8.94 7.54
CA LYS A 52 17.81 8.10 8.44
C LYS A 52 16.95 7.21 9.34
N LEU A 53 15.87 7.75 9.92
CA LEU A 53 14.94 6.97 10.73
C LEU A 53 14.22 5.90 9.89
N ALA A 54 13.80 6.25 8.68
CA ALA A 54 13.20 5.32 7.75
C ALA A 54 14.19 4.21 7.34
N LYS A 55 15.45 4.55 7.08
CA LYS A 55 16.53 3.58 6.80
C LYS A 55 16.69 2.57 7.94
N LYS A 56 16.66 3.04 9.20
CA LYS A 56 16.68 2.18 10.38
C LYS A 56 15.44 1.31 10.49
N TYR A 57 14.25 1.89 10.30
CA TYR A 57 12.97 1.18 10.36
C TYR A 57 12.87 0.07 9.31
N PHE A 58 13.32 0.34 8.08
CA PHE A 58 13.35 -0.65 6.99
C PHE A 58 14.55 -1.59 7.05
N GLN A 59 15.45 -1.43 8.03
CA GLN A 59 16.63 -2.26 8.27
C GLN A 59 17.49 -2.42 7.01
N THR A 60 17.71 -1.34 6.25
CA THR A 60 18.47 -1.38 4.98
C THR A 60 19.78 -0.59 5.06
N THR A 61 20.77 -0.98 4.27
CA THR A 61 22.00 -0.19 4.04
C THR A 61 21.92 0.64 2.76
N ALA A 62 20.97 0.34 1.86
CA ALA A 62 20.69 1.11 0.65
C ALA A 62 20.19 2.53 0.94
N CYS A 63 20.15 3.40 -0.06
CA CYS A 63 19.61 4.75 0.06
C CYS A 63 18.11 4.74 0.28
N VAL A 64 17.60 5.70 1.08
CA VAL A 64 16.17 5.88 1.35
C VAL A 64 15.81 7.33 1.12
N THR A 65 14.87 7.58 0.21
CA THR A 65 14.35 8.91 -0.10
C THR A 65 12.86 8.99 0.12
N ALA A 66 12.42 9.98 0.92
CA ALA A 66 11.01 10.28 1.13
C ALA A 66 10.37 10.89 -0.12
N VAL A 67 9.13 10.45 -0.43
CA VAL A 67 8.35 10.90 -1.60
C VAL A 67 6.91 11.24 -1.21
N SER A 68 6.22 12.05 -2.03
CA SER A 68 4.82 12.47 -1.79
C SER A 68 3.82 11.32 -1.89
N GLY A 69 3.85 10.42 -0.92
CA GLY A 69 3.12 9.15 -0.91
C GLY A 69 3.71 8.14 -1.90
N ALA A 70 3.36 6.87 -1.75
CA ALA A 70 3.76 5.83 -2.71
C ALA A 70 3.38 6.20 -4.15
N GLN A 71 2.24 6.86 -4.37
CA GLN A 71 1.81 7.32 -5.69
C GLN A 71 2.80 8.31 -6.31
N GLY A 72 3.37 9.23 -5.53
CA GLY A 72 4.43 10.14 -6.02
C GLY A 72 5.65 9.36 -6.50
N GLY A 73 6.04 8.31 -5.77
CA GLY A 73 7.09 7.39 -6.20
C GLY A 73 6.73 6.63 -7.49
N ILE A 74 5.49 6.14 -7.62
CA ILE A 74 5.03 5.45 -8.83
C ILE A 74 5.08 6.38 -10.05
N ASN A 75 4.65 7.65 -9.89
CA ASN A 75 4.58 8.62 -10.98
C ASN A 75 5.95 8.95 -11.60
N ILE A 76 7.03 8.86 -10.84
CA ILE A 76 8.38 9.15 -11.36
C ILE A 76 9.06 7.94 -12.01
N LEU A 77 8.55 6.70 -11.83
CA LEU A 77 9.17 5.50 -12.39
C LEU A 77 9.44 5.57 -13.91
N PRO A 78 8.51 6.07 -14.75
CA PRO A 78 8.77 6.19 -16.18
C PRO A 78 9.94 7.10 -16.53
N PHE A 79 10.23 8.09 -15.69
CA PHE A 79 11.34 9.03 -15.86
C PHE A 79 12.65 8.50 -15.32
N LEU A 80 12.61 7.65 -14.28
CA LEU A 80 13.79 6.95 -13.76
C LEU A 80 14.34 5.96 -14.79
N PHE A 81 13.46 5.34 -15.58
CA PHE A 81 13.80 4.29 -16.52
C PHE A 81 13.33 4.63 -17.95
N PRO A 82 13.89 5.68 -18.60
CA PRO A 82 13.48 6.07 -19.95
C PRO A 82 13.77 4.94 -20.94
N ASN A 83 12.87 4.77 -21.93
CA ASN A 83 13.02 3.83 -23.04
C ASN A 83 13.18 2.35 -22.69
N LYS A 84 12.80 1.94 -21.46
CA LYS A 84 12.85 0.53 -21.03
C LYS A 84 11.48 -0.15 -21.21
N SER A 85 11.48 -1.41 -21.61
CA SER A 85 10.30 -2.26 -21.61
C SER A 85 9.97 -2.70 -20.17
N VAL A 86 8.67 -2.89 -19.88
CA VAL A 86 8.18 -3.15 -18.51
C VAL A 86 7.30 -4.40 -18.51
N SER A 87 7.60 -5.36 -17.63
CA SER A 87 6.71 -6.47 -17.30
C SER A 87 6.06 -6.23 -15.94
N ILE A 88 4.74 -6.37 -15.86
CA ILE A 88 3.96 -6.20 -14.64
C ILE A 88 3.31 -7.53 -14.29
N LEU A 89 3.55 -8.04 -13.07
CA LEU A 89 2.89 -9.24 -12.58
C LEU A 89 1.45 -8.91 -12.21
N SER A 90 0.52 -9.43 -12.99
CA SER A 90 -0.91 -9.08 -12.92
C SER A 90 -1.81 -10.30 -12.58
N PRO A 91 -2.99 -10.09 -11.98
CA PRO A 91 -3.60 -8.82 -11.63
C PRO A 91 -2.94 -8.15 -10.41
N THR A 92 -2.75 -6.83 -10.47
CA THR A 92 -2.15 -6.04 -9.40
C THR A 92 -2.72 -4.62 -9.36
N TYR A 93 -2.06 -3.69 -8.67
CA TYR A 93 -2.45 -2.29 -8.59
C TYR A 93 -2.34 -1.61 -9.96
N ASN A 94 -3.45 -1.08 -10.48
CA ASN A 94 -3.57 -0.59 -11.86
C ASN A 94 -2.69 0.63 -12.17
N GLU A 95 -2.26 1.39 -11.16
CA GLU A 95 -1.48 2.62 -11.40
C GLU A 95 -0.14 2.34 -12.08
N TYR A 96 0.46 1.17 -11.88
CA TYR A 96 1.66 0.81 -12.61
C TYR A 96 1.43 0.77 -14.12
N GLN A 97 0.33 0.15 -14.53
CA GLN A 97 -0.03 0.14 -15.96
C GLN A 97 -0.34 1.55 -16.45
N ASN A 98 -1.09 2.35 -15.70
CA ASN A 98 -1.51 3.69 -16.08
C ASN A 98 -0.31 4.61 -16.34
N VAL A 99 0.66 4.68 -15.41
CA VAL A 99 1.80 5.60 -15.53
C VAL A 99 2.74 5.22 -16.69
N PHE A 100 2.94 3.92 -16.92
CA PHE A 100 3.78 3.46 -18.03
C PHE A 100 3.06 3.54 -19.38
N SER A 101 1.75 3.29 -19.46
CA SER A 101 0.96 3.47 -20.70
C SER A 101 1.00 4.91 -21.20
N ASN A 102 0.88 5.88 -20.28
CA ASN A 102 0.96 7.30 -20.62
C ASN A 102 2.36 7.73 -21.11
N SER A 103 3.38 6.94 -20.87
CA SER A 103 4.76 7.19 -21.30
C SER A 103 5.14 6.49 -22.62
N LEU A 104 4.16 5.91 -23.35
CA LEU A 104 4.33 5.21 -24.63
C LEU A 104 5.33 4.03 -24.59
N LYS A 105 5.46 3.39 -23.42
CA LYS A 105 6.39 2.26 -23.24
C LYS A 105 5.74 0.93 -23.57
N LYS A 106 6.56 -0.05 -24.00
CA LYS A 106 6.10 -1.42 -24.16
C LYS A 106 5.85 -2.05 -22.80
N ILE A 107 4.57 -2.32 -22.49
CA ILE A 107 4.13 -2.97 -21.25
C ILE A 107 3.67 -4.39 -21.59
N ILE A 108 4.08 -5.34 -20.77
CA ILE A 108 3.66 -6.73 -20.84
C ILE A 108 3.07 -7.13 -19.49
N ASN A 109 1.75 -7.40 -19.44
CA ASN A 109 1.13 -8.01 -18.27
C ASN A 109 1.41 -9.50 -18.27
N VAL A 110 2.03 -10.01 -17.22
CA VAL A 110 2.38 -11.41 -17.06
C VAL A 110 1.66 -12.03 -15.87
N LYS A 111 1.44 -13.34 -15.90
CA LYS A 111 0.72 -14.07 -14.85
C LYS A 111 1.66 -14.83 -13.91
N ASN A 112 2.87 -15.10 -14.35
CA ASN A 112 3.84 -15.94 -13.63
C ASN A 112 5.16 -15.19 -13.42
N LEU A 113 5.84 -15.46 -12.31
CA LEU A 113 7.15 -14.87 -11.98
C LEU A 113 8.20 -15.11 -13.09
N SER A 114 8.21 -16.30 -13.66
CA SER A 114 9.17 -16.69 -14.72
C SER A 114 9.05 -15.87 -16.00
N GLU A 115 7.90 -15.22 -16.22
CA GLU A 115 7.66 -14.40 -17.40
C GLU A 115 8.14 -12.96 -17.25
N LEU A 116 8.45 -12.51 -16.02
CA LEU A 116 8.92 -11.14 -15.75
C LEU A 116 10.22 -10.79 -16.49
N LYS A 117 11.08 -11.78 -16.75
CA LYS A 117 12.30 -11.63 -17.53
C LYS A 117 12.08 -11.27 -19.02
N LYS A 118 10.85 -11.17 -19.50
CA LYS A 118 10.51 -10.75 -20.87
C LYS A 118 10.77 -9.26 -21.13
N SER A 119 11.04 -8.48 -20.08
CA SER A 119 11.30 -7.04 -20.16
C SER A 119 12.52 -6.64 -19.34
N GLN A 120 13.01 -5.43 -19.58
CA GLN A 120 14.17 -4.88 -18.87
C GLN A 120 13.80 -4.51 -17.43
N ILE A 121 12.57 -4.04 -17.21
CA ILE A 121 12.04 -3.70 -15.90
C ILE A 121 10.96 -4.71 -15.53
N ALA A 122 11.06 -5.27 -14.33
CA ALA A 122 10.00 -6.09 -13.72
C ALA A 122 9.34 -5.36 -12.57
N ILE A 123 8.01 -5.42 -12.46
CA ILE A 123 7.24 -4.81 -11.38
C ILE A 123 6.42 -5.88 -10.67
N ILE A 124 6.53 -5.92 -9.34
CA ILE A 124 5.84 -6.85 -8.44
C ILE A 124 5.30 -6.08 -7.24
N CYS A 125 4.04 -6.27 -6.88
CA CYS A 125 3.53 -5.89 -5.55
C CYS A 125 3.75 -7.05 -4.57
N ASN A 126 4.34 -6.78 -3.41
CA ASN A 126 4.64 -7.79 -2.40
C ASN A 126 4.47 -7.25 -0.97
N PRO A 127 3.36 -7.52 -0.27
CA PRO A 127 2.20 -8.34 -0.65
C PRO A 127 1.42 -7.77 -1.82
N ASN A 128 0.90 -8.63 -2.68
CA ASN A 128 0.14 -8.20 -3.84
C ASN A 128 -1.24 -7.64 -3.45
N ASN A 129 -1.70 -6.66 -4.19
CA ASN A 129 -3.05 -6.12 -4.13
C ASN A 129 -3.78 -6.50 -5.43
N PRO A 130 -4.89 -7.32 -5.39
CA PRO A 130 -5.77 -7.43 -4.22
C PRO A 130 -5.67 -8.73 -3.40
N ASP A 131 -4.94 -9.75 -3.85
CA ASP A 131 -5.02 -11.11 -3.28
C ASP A 131 -4.09 -11.33 -2.06
N GLY A 132 -3.24 -10.36 -1.74
CA GLY A 132 -2.32 -10.44 -0.61
C GLY A 132 -1.19 -11.46 -0.78
N LYS A 133 -0.97 -11.98 -1.99
CA LYS A 133 0.07 -12.97 -2.25
C LYS A 133 1.44 -12.42 -1.88
N LEU A 134 2.16 -13.22 -1.09
CA LEU A 134 3.54 -12.96 -0.70
C LEU A 134 4.48 -13.85 -1.52
N TYR A 135 5.52 -13.24 -2.07
CA TYR A 135 6.61 -13.92 -2.74
C TYR A 135 7.82 -13.99 -1.82
N SER A 136 8.58 -15.06 -1.90
CA SER A 136 9.77 -15.24 -1.08
C SER A 136 10.90 -14.30 -1.51
N ASN A 137 11.78 -13.92 -0.57
CA ASN A 137 12.95 -13.12 -0.87
C ASN A 137 13.87 -13.83 -1.86
N GLU A 138 13.96 -15.18 -1.79
CA GLU A 138 14.74 -16.00 -2.71
C GLU A 138 14.21 -15.90 -4.14
N ASP A 139 12.89 -15.94 -4.33
CA ASP A 139 12.28 -15.80 -5.66
C ASP A 139 12.50 -14.40 -6.22
N LEU A 140 12.33 -13.37 -5.40
CA LEU A 140 12.56 -11.98 -5.82
C LEU A 140 14.02 -11.74 -6.21
N LEU A 141 14.97 -12.26 -5.44
CA LEU A 141 16.40 -12.19 -5.78
C LEU A 141 16.76 -13.00 -7.04
N LYS A 142 16.10 -14.12 -7.33
CA LYS A 142 16.26 -14.85 -8.58
C LYS A 142 15.77 -14.02 -9.78
N ILE A 143 14.65 -13.29 -9.62
CA ILE A 143 14.12 -12.43 -10.67
C ILE A 143 15.07 -11.26 -10.93
N SER A 144 15.59 -10.60 -9.90
CA SER A 144 16.46 -9.45 -10.04
C SER A 144 17.72 -9.75 -10.88
N LYS A 145 18.22 -10.99 -10.83
CA LYS A 145 19.36 -11.44 -11.64
C LYS A 145 19.08 -11.54 -13.16
N ASN A 146 17.79 -11.50 -13.55
CA ASN A 146 17.36 -11.71 -14.95
C ASN A 146 16.72 -10.47 -15.57
N VAL A 147 16.73 -9.34 -14.88
CA VAL A 147 16.20 -8.06 -15.35
C VAL A 147 17.20 -6.94 -15.06
N GLU A 148 17.11 -5.82 -15.76
CA GLU A 148 17.97 -4.67 -15.45
C GLU A 148 17.58 -4.06 -14.10
N TYR A 149 16.27 -3.91 -13.83
CA TYR A 149 15.76 -3.45 -12.56
C TYR A 149 14.51 -4.24 -12.14
N LEU A 150 14.45 -4.58 -10.87
CA LEU A 150 13.25 -5.12 -10.21
C LEU A 150 12.64 -4.06 -9.32
N ILE A 151 11.40 -3.67 -9.60
CA ILE A 151 10.61 -2.74 -8.77
C ILE A 151 9.66 -3.55 -7.92
N ILE A 152 9.74 -3.39 -6.59
CA ILE A 152 8.90 -4.10 -5.63
C ILE A 152 8.06 -3.09 -4.85
N ASP A 153 6.75 -3.18 -4.98
CA ASP A 153 5.84 -2.39 -4.17
C ASP A 153 5.54 -3.11 -2.85
N GLU A 154 6.16 -2.65 -1.79
CA GLU A 154 5.95 -3.13 -0.43
C GLU A 154 5.01 -2.24 0.38
N SER A 155 4.02 -1.60 -0.25
CA SER A 155 3.06 -0.70 0.42
C SER A 155 2.25 -1.36 1.54
N PHE A 156 2.17 -2.68 1.58
CA PHE A 156 1.46 -3.46 2.60
C PHE A 156 2.39 -4.34 3.45
N MET A 157 3.70 -4.08 3.45
CA MET A 157 4.69 -4.95 4.07
C MET A 157 4.87 -4.71 5.58
N ASP A 158 4.56 -3.51 6.11
CA ASP A 158 4.86 -3.13 7.50
C ASP A 158 4.27 -4.08 8.56
N GLN A 159 3.18 -4.76 8.24
CA GLN A 159 2.55 -5.74 9.11
C GLN A 159 3.26 -7.11 9.17
N TYR A 160 4.31 -7.29 8.37
CA TYR A 160 5.09 -8.54 8.30
C TYR A 160 6.58 -8.29 8.54
N PRO A 161 6.98 -7.96 9.79
CA PRO A 161 8.39 -7.74 10.12
C PRO A 161 9.26 -8.92 9.67
N GLY A 162 10.39 -8.63 9.05
CA GLY A 162 11.32 -9.66 8.56
C GLY A 162 10.95 -10.32 7.21
N LYS A 163 9.78 -9.99 6.60
CA LYS A 163 9.42 -10.47 5.25
C LYS A 163 9.84 -9.52 4.13
N SER A 164 10.11 -8.26 4.45
CA SER A 164 10.59 -7.27 3.48
C SER A 164 11.94 -7.68 2.89
N LEU A 165 12.16 -7.36 1.62
CA LEU A 165 13.46 -7.55 0.99
C LEU A 165 14.44 -6.42 1.32
N SER A 166 13.97 -5.32 1.91
CA SER A 166 14.78 -4.11 2.18
C SER A 166 16.07 -4.39 2.97
N HIS A 167 16.02 -5.34 3.94
CA HIS A 167 17.19 -5.67 4.76
C HIS A 167 18.32 -6.40 4.01
N LYS A 168 18.08 -6.84 2.77
CA LYS A 168 19.08 -7.46 1.88
C LYS A 168 19.63 -6.49 0.82
N LEU A 169 19.13 -5.26 0.80
CA LEU A 169 19.57 -4.28 -0.19
C LEU A 169 20.77 -3.47 0.31
N ASP A 170 21.70 -3.24 -0.60
CA ASP A 170 22.88 -2.40 -0.46
C ASP A 170 23.01 -1.44 -1.66
N ASP A 171 24.11 -0.73 -1.76
CA ASP A 171 24.37 0.24 -2.83
C ASP A 171 24.66 -0.38 -4.20
N GLN A 172 24.80 -1.71 -4.28
CA GLN A 172 25.01 -2.44 -5.55
C GLN A 172 23.72 -3.05 -6.08
N THR A 173 22.60 -2.86 -5.40
CA THR A 173 21.33 -3.47 -5.80
C THR A 173 20.76 -2.90 -7.10
N ASN A 174 20.20 -3.77 -7.93
CA ASN A 174 19.33 -3.38 -9.05
C ASN A 174 17.84 -3.45 -8.67
N ILE A 175 17.53 -3.43 -7.37
CA ILE A 175 16.16 -3.50 -6.83
C ILE A 175 15.78 -2.13 -6.31
N LEU A 176 14.56 -1.68 -6.67
CA LEU A 176 13.94 -0.50 -6.12
C LEU A 176 12.69 -0.92 -5.34
N ILE A 177 12.65 -0.59 -4.04
CA ILE A 177 11.49 -0.88 -3.19
C ILE A 177 10.70 0.38 -2.93
N LEU A 178 9.39 0.26 -3.05
CA LEU A 178 8.39 1.30 -2.74
C LEU A 178 7.72 0.99 -1.41
N ARG A 179 7.66 1.98 -0.51
CA ARG A 179 7.00 1.87 0.80
C ARG A 179 5.93 2.94 0.96
N SER A 180 4.80 2.59 1.55
CA SER A 180 3.70 3.51 1.81
C SER A 180 3.52 3.74 3.31
N PHE A 181 3.80 4.94 3.80
CA PHE A 181 3.56 5.27 5.20
C PHE A 181 2.05 5.29 5.55
N GLY A 182 1.22 5.77 4.62
CA GLY A 182 -0.20 6.01 4.89
C GLY A 182 -1.07 4.78 5.14
N LYS A 183 -0.59 3.57 4.80
CA LYS A 183 -1.38 2.34 4.92
C LYS A 183 -1.36 1.80 6.35
N PHE A 184 -0.20 1.37 6.82
CA PHE A 184 -0.02 0.77 8.14
C PHE A 184 -0.23 1.78 9.27
N PHE A 185 0.33 2.98 9.12
CA PHE A 185 0.17 4.04 10.13
C PHE A 185 -1.22 4.72 10.10
N GLY A 186 -2.08 4.39 9.13
CA GLY A 186 -3.44 4.92 9.06
C GLY A 186 -3.54 6.41 8.71
N LEU A 187 -2.46 6.99 8.18
CA LEU A 187 -2.33 8.43 7.92
C LEU A 187 -2.17 8.72 6.41
N ALA A 188 -3.06 8.17 5.60
CA ALA A 188 -2.99 8.31 4.15
C ALA A 188 -3.01 9.77 3.66
N GLY A 189 -3.67 10.66 4.41
CA GLY A 189 -3.80 12.09 4.09
C GLY A 189 -2.53 12.90 4.19
N ILE A 190 -1.52 12.47 4.94
CA ILE A 190 -0.24 13.21 5.05
C ILE A 190 0.65 13.08 3.83
N ARG A 191 0.32 12.16 2.90
CA ARG A 191 0.99 11.96 1.62
C ARG A 191 2.48 11.67 1.76
N LEU A 192 2.85 10.61 2.49
CA LEU A 192 4.23 10.17 2.68
C LEU A 192 4.43 8.73 2.19
N GLY A 193 5.52 8.50 1.50
CA GLY A 193 6.07 7.20 1.12
C GLY A 193 7.58 7.28 1.04
N PHE A 194 8.22 6.16 0.74
CA PHE A 194 9.67 6.09 0.61
C PHE A 194 10.06 5.22 -0.58
N LEU A 195 11.16 5.57 -1.21
CA LEU A 195 11.86 4.74 -2.20
C LEU A 195 13.19 4.28 -1.60
N ILE A 196 13.50 3.01 -1.77
CA ILE A 196 14.76 2.38 -1.34
C ILE A 196 15.47 1.90 -2.58
N SER A 197 16.69 2.37 -2.82
CA SER A 197 17.45 2.08 -4.04
C SER A 197 18.95 2.20 -3.83
N ASN A 198 19.73 1.86 -4.86
CA ASN A 198 21.15 2.18 -4.92
C ASN A 198 21.38 3.70 -5.06
N GLU A 199 22.62 4.14 -4.86
CA GLU A 199 23.00 5.56 -4.88
C GLU A 199 22.76 6.23 -6.24
N GLU A 200 22.98 5.52 -7.36
CA GLU A 200 22.76 6.08 -8.69
C GLU A 200 21.29 6.42 -8.94
N ILE A 201 20.40 5.50 -8.62
CA ILE A 201 18.96 5.69 -8.76
C ILE A 201 18.46 6.72 -7.74
N ASP A 202 19.00 6.72 -6.53
CA ASP A 202 18.62 7.69 -5.48
C ASP A 202 18.91 9.13 -5.90
N LYS A 203 20.06 9.41 -6.51
CA LYS A 203 20.38 10.75 -7.07
C LYS A 203 19.35 11.19 -8.12
N LYS A 204 18.90 10.27 -8.98
CA LYS A 204 17.84 10.55 -9.96
C LYS A 204 16.50 10.79 -9.30
N ILE A 205 16.15 10.01 -8.24
CA ILE A 205 14.94 10.21 -7.45
C ILE A 205 14.95 11.61 -6.82
N GLN A 206 16.03 11.97 -6.12
CA GLN A 206 16.15 13.28 -5.48
C GLN A 206 15.99 14.44 -6.47
N PHE A 207 16.55 14.30 -7.68
CA PHE A 207 16.36 15.30 -8.74
C PHE A 207 14.89 15.42 -9.16
N LEU A 208 14.20 14.29 -9.37
CA LEU A 208 12.82 14.27 -9.85
C LEU A 208 11.80 14.72 -8.80
N VAL A 209 12.04 14.44 -7.52
CA VAL A 209 11.11 14.85 -6.44
C VAL A 209 11.31 16.30 -6.00
N GLY A 210 12.46 16.91 -6.32
CA GLY A 210 12.76 18.30 -6.02
C GLY A 210 13.13 18.56 -4.55
N THR A 211 13.23 19.85 -4.19
CA THR A 211 13.82 20.29 -2.92
C THR A 211 12.92 20.05 -1.71
N TRP A 212 11.61 20.20 -1.86
CA TRP A 212 10.62 20.11 -0.77
C TRP A 212 9.51 19.09 -1.07
N PRO A 213 9.84 17.78 -1.16
CA PRO A 213 8.86 16.78 -1.59
C PRO A 213 7.82 16.47 -0.52
N ILE A 214 8.09 16.79 0.76
CA ILE A 214 7.30 16.38 1.93
C ILE A 214 7.04 17.57 2.83
N SER A 215 5.83 17.65 3.42
CA SER A 215 5.48 18.70 4.38
C SER A 215 6.13 18.50 5.75
N ASN A 216 6.32 19.59 6.51
CA ASN A 216 6.80 19.52 7.90
C ASN A 216 5.92 18.62 8.78
N VAL A 217 4.60 18.67 8.58
CA VAL A 217 3.65 17.80 9.31
C VAL A 217 3.98 16.34 9.06
N ALA A 218 4.18 15.94 7.81
CA ALA A 218 4.52 14.57 7.46
C ALA A 218 5.87 14.14 8.06
N ILE A 219 6.88 15.02 8.02
CA ILE A 219 8.19 14.78 8.62
C ILE A 219 8.08 14.56 10.13
N ASN A 220 7.40 15.45 10.84
CA ASN A 220 7.30 15.40 12.29
C ASN A 220 6.51 14.18 12.80
N VAL A 221 5.39 13.88 12.13
CA VAL A 221 4.57 12.71 12.50
C VAL A 221 5.33 11.42 12.21
N ALA A 222 5.91 11.28 11.02
CA ALA A 222 6.60 10.06 10.64
C ALA A 222 7.87 9.81 11.45
N SER A 223 8.64 10.86 11.78
CA SER A 223 9.84 10.72 12.61
C SER A 223 9.56 10.13 13.99
N LYS A 224 8.36 10.38 14.54
CA LYS A 224 7.91 9.78 15.80
C LYS A 224 7.35 8.37 15.59
N ALA A 225 6.52 8.20 14.58
CA ALA A 225 5.83 6.94 14.31
C ALA A 225 6.80 5.79 13.95
N LEU A 226 7.87 6.08 13.19
CA LEU A 226 8.85 5.08 12.75
C LEU A 226 9.72 4.51 13.88
N ILE A 227 9.72 5.12 15.06
CA ILE A 227 10.49 4.67 16.24
C ILE A 227 9.59 4.22 17.40
N ASP A 228 8.29 4.20 17.22
CA ASP A 228 7.33 3.78 18.26
C ASP A 228 7.03 2.28 18.15
N ASP A 229 7.99 1.48 18.59
CA ASP A 229 7.90 0.02 18.54
C ASP A 229 6.68 -0.53 19.29
N VAL A 230 6.26 0.13 20.38
CA VAL A 230 5.10 -0.29 21.19
C VAL A 230 3.81 -0.14 20.35
N TRP A 231 3.63 1.01 19.71
CA TRP A 231 2.46 1.23 18.85
C TRP A 231 2.46 0.29 17.65
N ILE A 232 3.64 0.07 17.03
CA ILE A 232 3.81 -0.83 15.88
C ILE A 232 3.37 -2.26 16.25
N MET A 233 3.86 -2.81 17.36
CA MET A 233 3.53 -4.17 17.81
C MET A 233 2.05 -4.32 18.16
N ASN A 234 1.47 -3.35 18.87
CA ASN A 234 0.04 -3.33 19.19
C ASN A 234 -0.82 -3.26 17.92
N THR A 235 -0.38 -2.48 16.93
CA THR A 235 -1.07 -2.35 15.65
C THR A 235 -1.03 -3.65 14.85
N ILE A 236 0.10 -4.34 14.78
CA ILE A 236 0.20 -5.65 14.11
C ILE A 236 -0.79 -6.64 14.75
N SER A 237 -0.86 -6.69 16.08
CA SER A 237 -1.79 -7.55 16.81
C SER A 237 -3.26 -7.22 16.49
N PHE A 238 -3.62 -5.94 16.54
CA PHE A 238 -4.97 -5.47 16.20
C PHE A 238 -5.38 -5.83 14.77
N LEU A 239 -4.49 -5.58 13.79
CA LEU A 239 -4.76 -5.88 12.38
C LEU A 239 -4.94 -7.38 12.14
N LYS A 240 -4.17 -8.22 12.84
CA LYS A 240 -4.33 -9.68 12.81
C LYS A 240 -5.69 -10.11 13.37
N GLU A 241 -6.11 -9.54 14.50
CA GLU A 241 -7.45 -9.79 15.07
C GLU A 241 -8.56 -9.38 14.10
N GLY A 242 -8.46 -8.17 13.52
CA GLY A 242 -9.46 -7.66 12.58
C GLY A 242 -9.55 -8.47 11.28
N SER A 243 -8.44 -8.96 10.76
CA SER A 243 -8.44 -9.83 9.58
C SER A 243 -9.08 -11.19 9.87
N TYR A 244 -8.79 -11.77 11.04
CA TYR A 244 -9.43 -13.02 11.50
C TYR A 244 -10.94 -12.84 11.70
N PHE A 245 -11.37 -11.72 12.32
CA PHE A 245 -12.79 -11.40 12.47
C PHE A 245 -13.52 -11.38 11.12
N LEU A 246 -12.95 -10.74 10.09
CA LEU A 246 -13.57 -10.72 8.76
C LEU A 246 -13.61 -12.11 8.11
N ASP A 247 -12.58 -12.93 8.31
CA ASP A 247 -12.54 -14.29 7.76
C ASP A 247 -13.60 -15.19 8.42
N CYS A 248 -13.83 -15.05 9.74
CA CYS A 248 -14.92 -15.75 10.43
C CYS A 248 -16.28 -15.33 9.87
N LEU A 249 -16.52 -14.03 9.67
CA LEU A 249 -17.77 -13.54 9.08
C LEU A 249 -18.00 -14.07 7.67
N ALA A 250 -16.97 -14.03 6.84
CA ALA A 250 -17.04 -14.51 5.47
C ALA A 250 -17.40 -16.01 5.42
N SER A 251 -16.82 -16.80 6.34
CA SER A 251 -17.10 -18.23 6.45
C SER A 251 -18.55 -18.52 6.86
N GLU A 252 -19.12 -17.73 7.79
CA GLU A 252 -20.52 -17.87 8.24
C GLU A 252 -21.53 -17.66 7.08
N ILE A 253 -21.20 -16.81 6.11
CA ILE A 253 -22.06 -16.50 4.95
C ILE A 253 -21.62 -17.20 3.67
N SER A 254 -20.76 -18.20 3.80
CA SER A 254 -20.25 -19.02 2.68
C SER A 254 -19.48 -18.23 1.60
N TRP A 255 -18.88 -17.08 1.94
CA TRP A 255 -17.93 -16.43 1.06
C TRP A 255 -16.58 -17.12 1.12
N LYS A 256 -16.01 -17.41 -0.04
CA LYS A 256 -14.71 -18.09 -0.13
C LYS A 256 -13.58 -17.10 0.09
N ILE A 257 -12.67 -17.41 1.00
CA ILE A 257 -11.45 -16.63 1.20
C ILE A 257 -10.53 -16.84 -0.02
N VAL A 258 -10.25 -15.77 -0.76
CA VAL A 258 -9.27 -15.76 -1.86
C VAL A 258 -7.87 -15.46 -1.31
N GLY A 259 -7.78 -14.53 -0.35
CA GLY A 259 -6.53 -14.11 0.26
C GLY A 259 -6.65 -12.77 0.95
N GLY A 260 -5.56 -12.01 0.95
CA GLY A 260 -5.48 -10.68 1.55
C GLY A 260 -4.28 -10.50 2.46
N THR A 261 -4.25 -9.37 3.13
CA THR A 261 -3.27 -9.01 4.16
C THR A 261 -4.01 -8.76 5.48
N ASN A 262 -3.29 -8.43 6.54
CA ASN A 262 -3.97 -7.97 7.77
C ASN A 262 -4.54 -6.54 7.68
N LEU A 263 -4.37 -5.84 6.54
CA LEU A 263 -4.99 -4.53 6.27
C LEU A 263 -6.25 -4.64 5.40
N TYR A 264 -6.45 -5.75 4.72
CA TYR A 264 -7.62 -6.05 3.91
C TYR A 264 -7.75 -7.54 3.65
N ARG A 265 -8.99 -8.01 3.39
CA ARG A 265 -9.27 -9.38 2.98
C ARG A 265 -9.99 -9.37 1.63
N LEU A 266 -9.67 -10.34 0.79
CA LEU A 266 -10.30 -10.56 -0.51
C LEU A 266 -11.14 -11.82 -0.46
N TYR A 267 -12.41 -11.70 -0.84
CA TYR A 267 -13.37 -12.79 -0.86
C TYR A 267 -13.94 -13.00 -2.25
N GLU A 268 -14.25 -14.26 -2.57
CA GLU A 268 -15.10 -14.62 -3.70
C GLU A 268 -16.53 -14.79 -3.20
N THR A 269 -17.45 -14.05 -3.84
CA THR A 269 -18.89 -14.08 -3.58
C THR A 269 -19.61 -14.62 -4.81
N PRO A 270 -20.88 -15.04 -4.72
CA PRO A 270 -21.67 -15.39 -5.88
C PRO A 270 -21.75 -14.25 -6.90
N ASP A 271 -21.97 -13.01 -6.43
CA ASP A 271 -22.02 -11.78 -7.22
C ASP A 271 -21.50 -10.61 -6.37
N ALA A 272 -20.40 -9.98 -6.82
CA ALA A 272 -19.76 -8.89 -6.08
C ALA A 272 -20.56 -7.58 -6.17
N ASP A 273 -21.38 -7.39 -7.21
CA ASP A 273 -22.25 -6.24 -7.33
C ASP A 273 -23.41 -6.31 -6.34
N ASP A 274 -24.07 -7.47 -6.25
CA ASP A 274 -25.11 -7.73 -5.27
C ASP A 274 -24.56 -7.61 -3.84
N ALA A 275 -23.43 -8.25 -3.55
CA ALA A 275 -22.78 -8.17 -2.24
C ALA A 275 -22.45 -6.72 -1.83
N GLN A 276 -21.89 -5.91 -2.75
CA GLN A 276 -21.61 -4.50 -2.47
C GLN A 276 -22.90 -3.69 -2.26
N ASN A 277 -23.93 -3.90 -3.09
CA ASN A 277 -25.21 -3.21 -2.96
C ASN A 277 -25.89 -3.51 -1.60
N LYS A 278 -25.90 -4.79 -1.19
CA LYS A 278 -26.42 -5.22 0.11
C LYS A 278 -25.69 -4.51 1.27
N LEU A 279 -24.37 -4.53 1.27
CA LEU A 279 -23.55 -3.86 2.30
C LEU A 279 -23.76 -2.34 2.28
N ALA A 280 -23.84 -1.71 1.11
CA ALA A 280 -24.01 -0.27 0.95
C ALA A 280 -25.36 0.24 1.49
N ASN A 281 -26.43 -0.55 1.39
CA ASN A 281 -27.72 -0.23 2.02
C ASN A 281 -27.62 -0.11 3.56
N PHE A 282 -26.65 -0.78 4.16
CA PHE A 282 -26.31 -0.66 5.59
C PHE A 282 -25.14 0.30 5.87
N LYS A 283 -24.77 1.11 4.85
CA LYS A 283 -23.69 2.11 4.95
C LYS A 283 -22.32 1.48 5.23
N ILE A 284 -22.07 0.29 4.66
CA ILE A 284 -20.75 -0.34 4.61
C ILE A 284 -20.26 -0.29 3.18
N TRP A 285 -19.14 0.40 2.92
CA TRP A 285 -18.56 0.51 1.59
C TRP A 285 -17.40 -0.45 1.39
N SER A 286 -17.40 -1.21 0.29
CA SER A 286 -16.41 -2.21 -0.08
C SER A 286 -15.73 -1.90 -1.40
N ARG A 287 -14.70 -2.65 -1.78
CA ARG A 287 -14.02 -2.51 -3.06
C ARG A 287 -14.35 -3.68 -3.99
N ARG A 288 -14.84 -3.38 -5.19
CA ARG A 288 -14.99 -4.31 -6.32
C ARG A 288 -13.88 -4.11 -7.34
N PHE A 289 -13.73 -5.08 -8.25
CA PHE A 289 -12.75 -5.06 -9.31
C PHE A 289 -13.42 -5.28 -10.65
N THR A 290 -13.15 -4.44 -11.65
CA THR A 290 -13.76 -4.50 -12.98
C THR A 290 -13.44 -5.80 -13.74
N TYR A 291 -12.34 -6.44 -13.41
CA TYR A 291 -11.89 -7.70 -14.00
C TYR A 291 -12.45 -8.96 -13.32
N SER A 292 -13.25 -8.82 -12.25
CA SER A 292 -13.88 -9.95 -11.56
C SER A 292 -15.30 -9.60 -11.11
N LYS A 293 -16.28 -10.38 -11.56
CA LYS A 293 -17.69 -10.26 -11.12
C LYS A 293 -17.96 -10.86 -9.75
N LYS A 294 -16.97 -11.57 -9.17
CA LYS A 294 -17.13 -12.30 -7.91
C LYS A 294 -16.28 -11.75 -6.77
N TRP A 295 -15.24 -10.96 -7.06
CA TRP A 295 -14.30 -10.53 -6.03
C TRP A 295 -14.73 -9.25 -5.34
N ILE A 296 -14.77 -9.33 -4.00
CA ILE A 296 -14.99 -8.19 -3.13
C ILE A 296 -13.85 -8.12 -2.10
N ARG A 297 -13.30 -6.92 -1.90
CA ARG A 297 -12.25 -6.67 -0.92
C ARG A 297 -12.81 -5.80 0.21
N LEU A 298 -12.54 -6.20 1.45
CA LEU A 298 -12.90 -5.47 2.66
C LEU A 298 -11.63 -5.06 3.41
N GLY A 299 -11.49 -3.79 3.74
CA GLY A 299 -10.53 -3.28 4.70
C GLY A 299 -10.91 -3.67 6.12
N ILE A 300 -9.98 -3.53 7.07
CA ILE A 300 -10.23 -3.87 8.47
C ILE A 300 -11.10 -2.78 9.11
N PRO A 301 -12.20 -3.14 9.79
CA PRO A 301 -13.01 -2.18 10.53
C PRO A 301 -12.37 -1.76 11.86
N GLN A 302 -12.83 -0.65 12.45
CA GLN A 302 -12.51 -0.32 13.83
C GLN A 302 -13.17 -1.34 14.78
N ARG A 303 -12.53 -1.63 15.91
CA ARG A 303 -13.04 -2.60 16.90
C ARG A 303 -14.46 -2.26 17.39
N LYS A 304 -14.77 -0.96 17.51
CA LYS A 304 -16.12 -0.49 17.89
C LYS A 304 -17.21 -0.92 16.89
N ASP A 305 -16.85 -1.15 15.63
CA ASP A 305 -17.79 -1.50 14.54
C ASP A 305 -18.00 -3.01 14.40
N PHE A 306 -17.17 -3.86 15.01
CA PHE A 306 -17.24 -5.32 14.89
C PHE A 306 -18.64 -5.86 15.20
N LYS A 307 -19.24 -5.47 16.32
CA LYS A 307 -20.57 -5.92 16.72
C LYS A 307 -21.67 -5.49 15.74
N LYS A 308 -21.56 -4.27 15.18
CA LYS A 308 -22.49 -3.75 14.16
C LYS A 308 -22.36 -4.54 12.88
N ILE A 309 -21.13 -4.73 12.38
CA ILE A 309 -20.85 -5.45 11.15
C ILE A 309 -21.31 -6.91 11.25
N PHE A 310 -21.01 -7.59 12.36
CA PHE A 310 -21.48 -8.94 12.63
C PHE A 310 -23.01 -9.09 12.50
N LYS A 311 -23.77 -8.19 13.14
CA LYS A 311 -25.24 -8.19 13.04
C LYS A 311 -25.75 -7.96 11.63
N ILE A 312 -25.08 -7.09 10.85
CA ILE A 312 -25.45 -6.79 9.47
C ILE A 312 -25.20 -8.01 8.59
N PHE A 313 -24.05 -8.65 8.70
CA PHE A 313 -23.73 -9.85 7.92
C PHE A 313 -24.73 -10.98 8.18
N LYS A 314 -25.06 -11.25 9.46
CA LYS A 314 -26.10 -12.26 9.82
C LYS A 314 -27.51 -11.92 9.33
N LYS A 315 -27.80 -10.65 9.06
CA LYS A 315 -29.10 -10.24 8.52
C LYS A 315 -29.17 -10.36 7.00
N LEU A 316 -28.04 -10.25 6.32
CA LEU A 316 -27.97 -10.19 4.85
C LEU A 316 -27.85 -11.57 4.20
N TYR A 317 -27.43 -12.55 4.96
CA TYR A 317 -27.13 -13.91 4.56
C TYR A 317 -27.62 -14.93 5.59
#